data_9246e73addd046f2e3c70961ec42d993
#
_entry.id   9246e73addd046f2e3c70961ec42d993
#
_cell.length_a   1.000
_cell.length_b   1.000
_cell.length_c   1.000
_cell.angle_alpha   90.00
_cell.angle_beta   90.00
_cell.angle_gamma   90.00
#
_symmetry.space_group_name_H-M   'P 1'
#
loop_
_entity.id
_entity.type
_entity.pdbx_description
1 polymer ?
#
loop_
_entity_poly.entity_id
_entity_poly.type
_entity_poly.pdbx_seq_one_letter_code
_entity_poly.pdbx_strand_id
1 'polypeptide(L)'
;LTHFAGDWAGECNMSEVELTEGIKVIDSKLGTRATFFAHPMCLLSLDGRMTEDNGEVIGMALAWPANFKLEFEKNNNQELRVLAGMNPYASHYKLKKGDVFQTPSFLYTYSTKGNGQVSRNFHRWARKYGLRHGENSRYTLMNNWEATYFNFNEPKLKSIIEDAAGMGFELFLLDDGWFGQKHPRNNDDAGLGDWVVNKEKLPNGLGWLVKQCTDN
;
A
#
# COMPACT_ATOMS: atom_id res chain seq x y z
N LEU A 1 -4.44 -0.73 21.95
CA LEU A 1 -3.64 -0.63 20.74
C LEU A 1 -4.25 -1.49 19.66
N THR A 2 -4.62 -0.87 18.54
CA THR A 2 -5.10 -1.55 17.34
C THR A 2 -4.02 -1.50 16.28
N HIS A 3 -3.70 -2.62 15.68
CA HIS A 3 -2.70 -2.74 14.62
C HIS A 3 -3.19 -3.66 13.51
N PHE A 4 -2.49 -3.64 12.38
CA PHE A 4 -2.92 -4.31 11.16
C PHE A 4 -1.80 -5.17 10.60
N ALA A 5 -2.18 -6.26 9.98
CA ALA A 5 -1.30 -7.14 9.23
C ALA A 5 -2.06 -7.74 8.05
N GLY A 6 -1.37 -8.37 7.12
CA GLY A 6 -2.05 -9.14 6.09
C GLY A 6 -1.20 -9.36 4.86
N ASP A 7 -1.38 -10.53 4.30
CA ASP A 7 -0.80 -10.99 3.05
C ASP A 7 -1.85 -10.90 1.94
N TRP A 8 -1.49 -11.27 0.74
CA TRP A 8 -2.38 -11.35 -0.42
C TRP A 8 -3.63 -12.18 -0.11
N ALA A 9 -4.79 -11.68 -0.52
CA ALA A 9 -6.12 -12.21 -0.20
C ALA A 9 -6.46 -12.27 1.31
N GLY A 10 -5.73 -11.54 2.14
CA GLY A 10 -5.93 -11.44 3.59
C GLY A 10 -5.42 -10.12 4.14
N GLU A 11 -5.57 -9.03 3.36
CA GLU A 11 -5.04 -7.72 3.68
C GLU A 11 -5.79 -7.04 4.84
N CYS A 12 -5.11 -6.15 5.54
CA CYS A 12 -5.66 -5.29 6.58
C CYS A 12 -6.39 -6.03 7.74
N ASN A 13 -5.92 -7.22 8.10
CA ASN A 13 -6.43 -7.92 9.28
C ASN A 13 -6.14 -7.09 10.53
N MET A 14 -7.20 -6.73 11.23
CA MET A 14 -7.15 -5.91 12.43
C MET A 14 -6.97 -6.78 13.68
N SER A 15 -6.08 -6.35 14.56
CA SER A 15 -5.86 -6.92 15.88
C SER A 15 -5.90 -5.84 16.94
N GLU A 16 -6.55 -6.15 18.07
CA GLU A 16 -6.61 -5.28 19.24
C GLU A 16 -5.90 -5.92 20.43
N VAL A 17 -5.07 -5.16 21.10
CA VAL A 17 -4.35 -5.62 22.30
C VAL A 17 -4.32 -4.51 23.35
N GLU A 18 -4.53 -4.89 24.61
CA GLU A 18 -4.31 -3.98 25.73
C GLU A 18 -2.80 -3.79 25.97
N LEU A 19 -2.40 -2.55 26.21
CA LEU A 19 -1.01 -2.22 26.61
C LEU A 19 -0.89 -2.35 28.13
N THR A 20 -0.31 -3.45 28.55
CA THR A 20 0.13 -3.67 29.94
C THR A 20 1.54 -3.12 30.17
N GLU A 21 1.99 -3.11 31.42
CA GLU A 21 3.38 -2.77 31.75
C GLU A 21 4.38 -3.63 30.97
N GLY A 22 5.45 -3.01 30.50
CA GLY A 22 6.46 -3.61 29.65
C GLY A 22 6.53 -3.01 28.26
N ILE A 23 7.01 -3.79 27.31
CA ILE A 23 7.25 -3.33 25.93
C ILE A 23 6.42 -4.17 24.96
N LYS A 24 5.52 -3.52 24.21
CA LYS A 24 4.87 -4.09 23.03
C LYS A 24 5.57 -3.61 21.77
N VAL A 25 5.91 -4.53 20.89
CA VAL A 25 6.56 -4.23 19.61
C VAL A 25 5.64 -4.65 18.46
N ILE A 26 5.51 -3.78 17.47
CA ILE A 26 4.97 -4.07 16.13
C ILE A 26 6.12 -3.84 15.17
N ASP A 27 6.59 -4.89 14.51
CA ASP A 27 7.73 -4.76 13.59
C ASP A 27 7.59 -5.66 12.36
N SER A 28 8.36 -5.34 11.34
CA SER A 28 8.51 -6.19 10.17
C SER A 28 9.98 -6.25 9.74
N LYS A 29 10.38 -7.43 9.23
CA LYS A 29 11.73 -7.75 8.76
C LYS A 29 11.72 -8.35 7.35
N LEU A 30 10.62 -8.17 6.61
CA LEU A 30 10.40 -8.76 5.29
C LEU A 30 10.88 -7.88 4.12
N GLY A 31 11.65 -6.84 4.39
CA GLY A 31 12.16 -5.93 3.36
C GLY A 31 11.04 -5.20 2.64
N THR A 32 10.96 -5.32 1.32
CA THR A 32 9.95 -4.66 0.49
C THR A 32 8.53 -5.19 0.70
N ARG A 33 8.37 -6.34 1.34
CA ARG A 33 7.08 -6.93 1.74
C ARG A 33 6.79 -6.71 3.23
N ALA A 34 7.24 -5.59 3.78
CA ALA A 34 7.14 -5.28 5.20
C ALA A 34 5.72 -5.39 5.75
N THR A 35 4.71 -5.02 4.97
CA THR A 35 3.31 -4.99 5.38
C THR A 35 2.66 -6.37 5.57
N PHE A 36 3.26 -7.45 5.11
CA PHE A 36 2.69 -8.80 5.25
C PHE A 36 2.54 -9.23 6.70
N PHE A 37 3.54 -8.98 7.54
CA PHE A 37 3.46 -9.33 8.97
C PHE A 37 2.86 -8.23 9.83
N ALA A 38 3.11 -6.98 9.48
CA ALA A 38 2.60 -5.82 10.20
C ALA A 38 2.58 -4.61 9.30
N HIS A 39 1.60 -3.75 9.49
CA HIS A 39 1.56 -2.44 8.83
C HIS A 39 2.32 -1.41 9.68
N PRO A 40 3.03 -0.45 9.07
CA PRO A 40 3.72 0.62 9.79
C PRO A 40 2.75 1.70 10.32
N MET A 41 1.56 1.27 10.74
CA MET A 41 0.51 2.13 11.26
C MET A 41 -0.26 1.45 12.38
N CYS A 42 -0.82 2.26 13.27
CA CYS A 42 -1.64 1.77 14.37
C CYS A 42 -2.57 2.86 14.90
N LEU A 43 -3.53 2.45 15.73
CA LEU A 43 -4.40 3.33 16.49
C LEU A 43 -4.21 3.05 17.98
N LEU A 44 -4.07 4.10 18.75
CA LEU A 44 -3.97 4.02 20.21
C LEU A 44 -5.20 4.69 20.82
N SER A 45 -6.03 3.92 21.50
CA SER A 45 -7.13 4.44 22.30
C SER A 45 -6.65 4.78 23.71
N LEU A 46 -7.01 5.94 24.22
CA LEU A 46 -6.55 6.45 25.52
C LEU A 46 -7.57 6.21 26.64
N ASP A 47 -8.84 6.04 26.31
CA ASP A 47 -9.98 5.99 27.21
C ASP A 47 -10.80 4.69 27.16
N GLY A 48 -10.18 3.60 26.66
CA GLY A 48 -10.81 2.29 26.54
C GLY A 48 -11.05 1.89 25.07
N ARG A 49 -12.17 1.23 24.80
CA ARG A 49 -12.46 0.75 23.44
C ARG A 49 -13.02 1.87 22.59
N MET A 50 -12.29 2.23 21.53
CA MET A 50 -12.76 3.17 20.51
C MET A 50 -13.84 2.57 19.61
N THR A 51 -14.68 3.45 19.07
CA THR A 51 -15.64 3.14 17.99
C THR A 51 -15.40 4.10 16.82
N GLU A 52 -16.18 3.95 15.75
CA GLU A 52 -16.12 4.86 14.59
C GLU A 52 -16.32 6.34 15.00
N ASP A 53 -17.28 6.60 15.92
CA ASP A 53 -17.74 7.95 16.25
C ASP A 53 -17.38 8.40 17.69
N ASN A 54 -16.81 7.51 18.50
CA ASN A 54 -16.52 7.80 19.90
C ASN A 54 -15.19 7.16 20.36
N GLY A 55 -14.55 7.84 21.30
CA GLY A 55 -13.29 7.46 21.91
C GLY A 55 -12.18 8.48 21.63
N GLU A 56 -11.25 8.54 22.57
CA GLU A 56 -10.05 9.37 22.48
C GLU A 56 -8.93 8.57 21.81
N VAL A 57 -8.56 8.92 20.59
CA VAL A 57 -7.72 8.10 19.71
C VAL A 57 -6.55 8.90 19.11
N ILE A 58 -5.35 8.32 19.18
CA ILE A 58 -4.19 8.76 18.41
C ILE A 58 -3.97 7.77 17.27
N GLY A 59 -4.05 8.24 16.03
CA GLY A 59 -3.60 7.48 14.86
C GLY A 59 -2.15 7.78 14.54
N MET A 60 -1.38 6.77 14.22
CA MET A 60 0.05 6.86 13.95
C MET A 60 0.42 6.09 12.69
N ALA A 61 1.34 6.62 11.88
CA ALA A 61 1.89 5.97 10.71
C ALA A 61 3.35 6.38 10.47
N LEU A 62 4.21 5.41 10.23
CA LEU A 62 5.58 5.64 9.81
C LEU A 62 5.66 5.60 8.28
N ALA A 63 6.08 6.70 7.66
CA ALA A 63 6.24 6.79 6.20
C ALA A 63 7.55 6.09 5.75
N TRP A 64 7.57 4.77 5.85
CA TRP A 64 8.71 3.93 5.52
C TRP A 64 8.26 2.63 4.85
N PRO A 65 8.69 2.35 3.60
CA PRO A 65 8.19 1.21 2.81
C PRO A 65 9.02 -0.08 2.98
N ALA A 66 9.76 -0.22 4.07
CA ALA A 66 10.65 -1.36 4.31
C ALA A 66 10.61 -1.79 5.79
N ASN A 67 11.62 -2.52 6.25
CA ASN A 67 11.69 -3.01 7.62
C ASN A 67 11.53 -1.86 8.64
N PHE A 68 10.55 -1.96 9.50
CA PHE A 68 10.20 -0.94 10.49
C PHE A 68 10.02 -1.54 11.88
N LYS A 69 10.04 -0.67 12.88
CA LYS A 69 9.74 -1.00 14.27
C LYS A 69 8.92 0.13 14.90
N LEU A 70 7.80 -0.23 15.50
CA LEU A 70 7.03 0.61 16.43
C LEU A 70 7.12 -0.05 17.80
N GLU A 71 7.53 0.69 18.81
CA GLU A 71 7.71 0.19 20.16
C GLU A 71 6.90 1.04 21.13
N PHE A 72 6.11 0.39 21.96
CA PHE A 72 5.23 0.96 22.96
C PHE A 72 5.72 0.50 24.33
N GLU A 73 6.37 1.40 25.07
CA GLU A 73 6.91 1.13 26.38
C GLU A 73 6.04 1.78 27.44
N LYS A 74 5.37 0.97 28.25
CA LYS A 74 4.53 1.40 29.36
C LYS A 74 5.22 1.06 30.68
N ASN A 75 5.44 2.07 31.52
CA ASN A 75 6.08 1.88 32.82
C ASN A 75 5.04 1.70 33.92
N ASN A 76 5.50 1.44 35.14
CA ASN A 76 4.68 1.25 36.34
C ASN A 76 3.93 2.51 36.80
N ASN A 77 4.35 3.70 36.33
CA ASN A 77 3.65 4.96 36.57
C ASN A 77 2.56 5.24 35.54
N GLN A 78 2.24 4.27 34.69
CA GLN A 78 1.27 4.37 33.58
C GLN A 78 1.67 5.35 32.49
N GLU A 79 2.94 5.75 32.44
CA GLU A 79 3.47 6.58 31.37
C GLU A 79 3.80 5.71 30.15
N LEU A 80 3.39 6.19 28.96
CA LEU A 80 3.62 5.51 27.71
C LEU A 80 4.62 6.28 26.84
N ARG A 81 5.67 5.60 26.43
CA ARG A 81 6.62 6.08 25.43
C ARG A 81 6.42 5.30 24.11
N VAL A 82 6.36 6.03 23.00
CA VAL A 82 6.27 5.44 21.66
C VAL A 82 7.53 5.77 20.87
N LEU A 83 8.21 4.76 20.37
CA LEU A 83 9.36 4.87 19.48
C LEU A 83 9.00 4.30 18.11
N ALA A 84 9.34 5.04 17.06
CA ALA A 84 9.04 4.65 15.68
C ALA A 84 10.26 4.87 14.79
N GLY A 85 10.57 3.92 13.92
CA GLY A 85 11.69 4.07 13.01
C GLY A 85 11.96 2.85 12.15
N MET A 86 13.07 2.93 11.43
CA MET A 86 13.58 1.79 10.67
C MET A 86 13.98 0.67 11.64
N ASN A 87 13.71 -0.57 11.25
CA ASN A 87 14.11 -1.73 12.04
C ASN A 87 15.64 -1.91 11.95
N PRO A 88 16.35 -2.02 13.08
CA PRO A 88 17.80 -2.23 13.08
C PRO A 88 18.19 -3.67 12.67
N TYR A 89 17.24 -4.55 12.42
CA TYR A 89 17.52 -5.93 12.03
C TYR A 89 18.34 -5.98 10.73
N ALA A 90 19.47 -6.69 10.79
CA ALA A 90 20.39 -6.91 9.68
C ALA A 90 20.82 -5.62 8.94
N SER A 91 20.77 -4.47 9.62
CA SER A 91 21.17 -3.19 9.03
C SER A 91 21.87 -2.29 10.05
N HIS A 92 22.76 -1.46 9.56
CA HIS A 92 23.40 -0.41 10.34
C HIS A 92 23.73 0.77 9.44
N TYR A 93 23.79 1.96 10.02
CA TYR A 93 24.15 3.17 9.31
C TYR A 93 25.34 3.84 10.02
N LYS A 94 26.44 4.05 9.29
CA LYS A 94 27.65 4.68 9.82
C LYS A 94 27.68 6.15 9.43
N LEU A 95 27.50 7.03 10.41
CA LEU A 95 27.66 8.48 10.26
C LEU A 95 29.11 8.87 10.46
N LYS A 96 29.66 9.66 9.54
CA LYS A 96 30.93 10.35 9.70
C LYS A 96 30.70 11.78 10.16
N LYS A 97 31.75 12.46 10.60
CA LYS A 97 31.66 13.88 10.97
C LYS A 97 31.18 14.72 9.78
N GLY A 98 30.07 15.42 9.95
CA GLY A 98 29.46 16.26 8.92
C GLY A 98 28.36 15.57 8.12
N ASP A 99 28.17 14.26 8.24
CA ASP A 99 27.06 13.55 7.61
C ASP A 99 25.72 13.91 8.27
N VAL A 100 24.68 13.93 7.46
CA VAL A 100 23.28 14.12 7.88
C VAL A 100 22.51 12.84 7.57
N PHE A 101 21.80 12.32 8.57
CA PHE A 101 20.87 11.23 8.41
C PHE A 101 19.45 11.72 8.60
N GLN A 102 18.61 11.60 7.56
CA GLN A 102 17.20 11.94 7.65
C GLN A 102 16.39 10.70 8.00
N THR A 103 15.72 10.72 9.14
CA THR A 103 14.81 9.63 9.54
C THR A 103 13.55 9.62 8.67
N PRO A 104 12.86 8.48 8.54
CA PRO A 104 11.51 8.46 7.99
C PRO A 104 10.58 9.42 8.73
N SER A 105 9.63 10.01 8.01
CA SER A 105 8.60 10.84 8.64
C SER A 105 7.66 9.98 9.47
N PHE A 106 7.38 10.43 10.70
CA PHE A 106 6.36 9.84 11.55
C PHE A 106 5.14 10.76 11.58
N LEU A 107 4.03 10.25 11.09
CA LEU A 107 2.76 10.95 10.99
C LEU A 107 1.89 10.56 12.18
N TYR A 108 1.26 11.53 12.80
CA TYR A 108 0.25 11.25 13.82
C TYR A 108 -0.88 12.25 13.78
N THR A 109 -2.04 11.84 14.26
CA THR A 109 -3.24 12.66 14.41
C THR A 109 -4.01 12.23 15.65
N TYR A 110 -4.74 13.17 16.23
CA TYR A 110 -5.53 12.96 17.43
C TYR A 110 -7.00 13.28 17.18
N SER A 111 -7.88 12.56 17.84
CA SER A 111 -9.33 12.77 17.79
C SER A 111 -9.99 12.35 19.10
N THR A 112 -11.00 13.13 19.51
CA THR A 112 -11.97 12.74 20.55
C THR A 112 -13.28 12.19 19.98
N LYS A 113 -13.32 11.99 18.65
CA LYS A 113 -14.51 11.54 17.90
C LYS A 113 -14.23 10.21 17.20
N GLY A 114 -13.61 9.30 17.91
CA GLY A 114 -13.33 7.94 17.43
C GLY A 114 -12.33 7.82 16.30
N ASN A 115 -12.19 6.58 15.81
CA ASN A 115 -11.23 6.22 14.78
C ASN A 115 -11.63 6.70 13.37
N GLY A 116 -12.91 6.89 13.10
CA GLY A 116 -13.39 7.44 11.83
C GLY A 116 -12.88 8.86 11.59
N GLN A 117 -12.81 9.69 12.63
CA GLN A 117 -12.22 11.02 12.49
C GLN A 117 -10.70 10.95 12.23
N VAL A 118 -10.01 10.02 12.87
CA VAL A 118 -8.58 9.74 12.61
C VAL A 118 -8.37 9.35 11.14
N SER A 119 -9.17 8.44 10.61
CA SER A 119 -9.13 8.03 9.20
C SER A 119 -9.34 9.22 8.27
N ARG A 120 -10.37 10.03 8.52
CA ARG A 120 -10.64 11.24 7.72
C ARG A 120 -9.50 12.26 7.76
N ASN A 121 -8.79 12.37 8.89
CA ASN A 121 -7.62 13.25 9.00
C ASN A 121 -6.47 12.76 8.11
N PHE A 122 -6.16 11.46 8.14
CA PHE A 122 -5.16 10.86 7.25
C PHE A 122 -5.55 10.95 5.78
N HIS A 123 -6.83 10.73 5.43
CA HIS A 123 -7.31 10.88 4.05
C HIS A 123 -7.13 12.31 3.52
N ARG A 124 -7.46 13.32 4.33
CA ARG A 124 -7.27 14.74 3.95
C ARG A 124 -5.80 15.07 3.80
N TRP A 125 -4.96 14.59 4.72
CA TRP A 125 -3.52 14.76 4.64
C TRP A 125 -2.96 14.11 3.37
N ALA A 126 -3.32 12.87 3.10
CA ALA A 126 -2.85 12.14 1.92
C ALA A 126 -3.24 12.85 0.62
N ARG A 127 -4.50 13.29 0.49
CA ARG A 127 -4.94 14.04 -0.70
C ARG A 127 -4.16 15.32 -0.91
N LYS A 128 -3.92 16.07 0.16
CA LYS A 128 -3.27 17.38 0.08
C LYS A 128 -1.75 17.31 -0.07
N TYR A 129 -1.09 16.34 0.57
CA TYR A 129 0.36 16.33 0.73
C TYR A 129 1.02 15.03 0.27
N GLY A 130 0.33 13.90 0.28
CA GLY A 130 0.90 12.57 0.02
C GLY A 130 0.72 12.09 -1.42
N LEU A 131 -0.31 12.55 -2.13
CA LEU A 131 -0.66 12.06 -3.46
C LEU A 131 -0.48 13.14 -4.52
N ARG A 132 0.16 12.79 -5.62
CA ARG A 132 0.19 13.63 -6.80
C ARG A 132 -1.24 13.82 -7.32
N HIS A 133 -1.65 15.08 -7.54
CA HIS A 133 -3.02 15.42 -7.93
C HIS A 133 -4.10 14.83 -7.00
N GLY A 134 -3.82 14.77 -5.69
CA GLY A 134 -4.67 14.12 -4.71
C GLY A 134 -6.08 14.68 -4.58
N GLU A 135 -6.30 15.96 -4.95
CA GLU A 135 -7.60 16.62 -4.94
C GLU A 135 -8.42 16.41 -6.23
N ASN A 136 -7.82 15.81 -7.29
CA ASN A 136 -8.54 15.52 -8.52
C ASN A 136 -9.45 14.30 -8.35
N SER A 137 -10.53 14.23 -9.12
CA SER A 137 -11.35 13.04 -9.25
C SER A 137 -10.51 11.85 -9.72
N ARG A 138 -10.86 10.67 -9.28
CA ARG A 138 -10.26 9.41 -9.75
C ARG A 138 -11.07 8.88 -10.91
N TYR A 139 -10.37 8.40 -11.91
CA TYR A 139 -10.97 7.76 -13.07
C TYR A 139 -11.56 6.39 -12.68
N THR A 140 -12.67 6.04 -13.31
CA THR A 140 -13.19 4.68 -13.29
C THR A 140 -12.30 3.80 -14.16
N LEU A 141 -11.81 2.69 -13.59
CA LEU A 141 -10.80 1.84 -14.22
C LEU A 141 -11.34 0.46 -14.51
N MET A 142 -11.14 -0.01 -15.76
CA MET A 142 -11.31 -1.41 -16.17
C MET A 142 -9.93 -2.09 -16.20
N ASN A 143 -9.76 -3.17 -15.46
CA ASN A 143 -8.60 -4.06 -15.52
C ASN A 143 -8.98 -5.34 -16.26
N ASN A 144 -8.16 -5.82 -17.18
CA ASN A 144 -8.46 -7.03 -17.95
C ASN A 144 -8.25 -8.35 -17.17
N TRP A 145 -7.54 -8.33 -16.04
CA TRP A 145 -7.04 -9.54 -15.38
C TRP A 145 -8.12 -10.59 -15.12
N GLU A 146 -9.16 -10.25 -14.38
CA GLU A 146 -10.21 -11.21 -14.03
C GLU A 146 -11.02 -11.73 -15.23
N ALA A 147 -11.02 -10.99 -16.34
CA ALA A 147 -11.69 -11.42 -17.58
C ALA A 147 -10.83 -12.35 -18.44
N THR A 148 -9.52 -12.29 -18.35
CA THR A 148 -8.63 -12.95 -19.31
C THR A 148 -7.48 -13.74 -18.70
N TYR A 149 -7.04 -13.37 -17.51
CA TYR A 149 -5.76 -13.80 -16.95
C TYR A 149 -4.65 -13.64 -18.00
N PHE A 150 -3.82 -14.65 -18.21
CA PHE A 150 -2.76 -14.65 -19.22
C PHE A 150 -3.26 -14.89 -20.66
N ASN A 151 -4.52 -15.27 -20.85
CA ASN A 151 -5.07 -15.67 -22.14
C ASN A 151 -5.76 -14.49 -22.86
N PHE A 152 -4.97 -13.63 -23.46
CA PHE A 152 -5.46 -12.52 -24.27
C PHE A 152 -4.61 -12.30 -25.53
N ASN A 153 -5.21 -11.58 -26.48
CA ASN A 153 -4.61 -11.10 -27.72
C ASN A 153 -5.23 -9.76 -28.09
N GLU A 154 -4.72 -9.13 -29.15
CA GLU A 154 -5.23 -7.82 -29.59
C GLU A 154 -6.75 -7.79 -29.87
N PRO A 155 -7.36 -8.75 -30.61
CA PRO A 155 -8.80 -8.74 -30.82
C PRO A 155 -9.62 -8.79 -29.55
N LYS A 156 -9.20 -9.61 -28.57
CA LYS A 156 -9.90 -9.74 -27.30
C LYS A 156 -9.77 -8.47 -26.43
N LEU A 157 -8.57 -7.88 -26.38
CA LEU A 157 -8.37 -6.61 -25.69
C LEU A 157 -9.16 -5.47 -26.33
N LYS A 158 -9.21 -5.42 -27.65
CA LYS A 158 -10.01 -4.43 -28.38
C LYS A 158 -11.47 -4.50 -27.98
N SER A 159 -12.06 -5.71 -27.99
CA SER A 159 -13.46 -5.91 -27.58
C SER A 159 -13.71 -5.41 -26.16
N ILE A 160 -12.82 -5.74 -25.20
CA ILE A 160 -12.96 -5.29 -23.81
C ILE A 160 -12.86 -3.77 -23.70
N ILE A 161 -11.96 -3.13 -24.46
CA ILE A 161 -11.80 -1.67 -24.46
C ILE A 161 -13.07 -0.99 -25.01
N GLU A 162 -13.59 -1.49 -26.13
CA GLU A 162 -14.82 -0.96 -26.74
C GLU A 162 -16.03 -1.09 -25.80
N ASP A 163 -16.19 -2.24 -25.14
CA ASP A 163 -17.25 -2.48 -24.16
C ASP A 163 -17.09 -1.57 -22.94
N ALA A 164 -15.87 -1.44 -22.43
CA ALA A 164 -15.56 -0.58 -21.27
C ALA A 164 -15.86 0.90 -21.59
N ALA A 165 -15.44 1.38 -22.75
CA ALA A 165 -15.73 2.73 -23.20
C ALA A 165 -17.24 2.96 -23.36
N GLY A 166 -17.96 2.01 -23.95
CA GLY A 166 -19.43 2.05 -24.06
C GLY A 166 -20.15 2.09 -22.71
N MET A 167 -19.55 1.54 -21.65
CA MET A 167 -20.06 1.59 -20.28
C MET A 167 -19.60 2.85 -19.50
N GLY A 168 -18.74 3.68 -20.09
CA GLY A 168 -18.27 4.93 -19.49
C GLY A 168 -17.06 4.78 -18.58
N PHE A 169 -16.26 3.71 -18.70
CA PHE A 169 -14.96 3.63 -18.05
C PHE A 169 -13.99 4.62 -18.71
N GLU A 170 -13.17 5.24 -17.87
CA GLU A 170 -12.27 6.34 -18.27
C GLU A 170 -10.82 5.90 -18.40
N LEU A 171 -10.48 4.73 -17.86
CA LEU A 171 -9.12 4.20 -17.86
C LEU A 171 -9.13 2.68 -18.07
N PHE A 172 -8.25 2.21 -18.95
CA PHE A 172 -7.99 0.79 -19.15
C PHE A 172 -6.61 0.44 -18.61
N LEU A 173 -6.51 -0.61 -17.80
CA LEU A 173 -5.26 -1.16 -17.28
C LEU A 173 -5.03 -2.53 -17.90
N LEU A 174 -3.94 -2.66 -18.66
CA LEU A 174 -3.43 -3.97 -19.10
C LEU A 174 -2.57 -4.54 -17.97
N ASP A 175 -3.06 -5.60 -17.37
CA ASP A 175 -2.41 -6.30 -16.27
C ASP A 175 -1.30 -7.27 -16.75
N ASP A 176 -0.97 -8.27 -15.98
CA ASP A 176 0.13 -9.23 -16.22
C ASP A 176 0.00 -9.98 -17.56
N GLY A 177 1.11 -10.53 -18.04
CA GLY A 177 1.14 -11.41 -19.19
C GLY A 177 1.35 -10.75 -20.56
N TRP A 178 1.49 -9.40 -20.66
CA TRP A 178 1.75 -8.70 -21.91
C TRP A 178 3.20 -8.73 -22.37
N PHE A 179 4.10 -9.09 -21.47
CA PHE A 179 5.55 -9.12 -21.67
C PHE A 179 6.12 -10.54 -21.75
N GLY A 180 7.42 -10.65 -21.93
CA GLY A 180 8.11 -11.92 -22.06
C GLY A 180 8.21 -12.38 -23.51
N GLN A 181 9.16 -11.83 -24.26
CA GLN A 181 9.43 -12.21 -25.63
C GLN A 181 10.35 -13.44 -25.70
N LYS A 182 11.40 -13.46 -24.92
CA LYS A 182 12.34 -14.59 -24.79
C LYS A 182 11.86 -15.63 -23.81
N HIS A 183 11.24 -15.19 -22.72
CA HIS A 183 10.70 -16.00 -21.66
C HIS A 183 9.22 -15.67 -21.48
N PRO A 184 8.30 -16.27 -22.28
CA PRO A 184 6.89 -15.89 -22.30
C PRO A 184 6.22 -15.93 -20.93
N ARG A 185 5.55 -14.84 -20.57
CA ARG A 185 4.76 -14.71 -19.36
C ARG A 185 3.35 -15.26 -19.58
N ASN A 186 3.22 -16.58 -19.61
CA ASN A 186 1.95 -17.29 -19.81
C ASN A 186 1.38 -17.89 -18.51
N ASN A 187 2.12 -17.77 -17.42
CA ASN A 187 1.78 -18.18 -16.06
C ASN A 187 2.67 -17.43 -15.06
N ASP A 188 2.52 -17.73 -13.76
CA ASP A 188 3.26 -17.06 -12.69
C ASP A 188 4.73 -17.52 -12.56
N ASP A 189 5.13 -18.58 -13.23
CA ASP A 189 6.43 -19.24 -13.02
C ASP A 189 7.56 -18.67 -13.87
N ALA A 190 7.26 -17.85 -14.88
CA ALA A 190 8.25 -17.37 -15.84
C ALA A 190 8.04 -15.90 -16.26
N GLY A 191 9.01 -15.35 -16.97
CA GLY A 191 8.92 -14.06 -17.68
C GLY A 191 9.23 -12.83 -16.86
N LEU A 192 9.27 -12.89 -15.53
CA LEU A 192 9.65 -11.74 -14.71
C LEU A 192 11.08 -11.28 -15.03
N GLY A 193 11.23 -9.99 -15.36
CA GLY A 193 12.50 -9.40 -15.79
C GLY A 193 12.69 -9.32 -17.32
N ASP A 194 11.91 -10.07 -18.11
CA ASP A 194 11.87 -9.95 -19.58
C ASP A 194 10.78 -8.94 -19.99
N TRP A 195 10.99 -7.66 -19.69
CA TRP A 195 10.03 -6.57 -19.90
C TRP A 195 9.90 -6.15 -21.37
N VAL A 196 10.00 -7.13 -22.28
CA VAL A 196 9.81 -6.93 -23.71
C VAL A 196 8.42 -7.40 -24.10
N VAL A 197 7.72 -6.61 -24.90
CA VAL A 197 6.35 -6.93 -25.35
C VAL A 197 6.31 -8.28 -26.04
N ASN A 198 5.41 -9.15 -25.61
CA ASN A 198 5.17 -10.43 -26.25
C ASN A 198 4.46 -10.21 -27.60
N LYS A 199 5.18 -10.45 -28.69
CA LYS A 199 4.71 -10.22 -30.05
C LYS A 199 3.72 -11.27 -30.57
N GLU A 200 3.59 -12.40 -29.91
CA GLU A 200 2.55 -13.39 -30.20
C GLU A 200 1.18 -12.89 -29.74
N LYS A 201 1.13 -12.25 -28.56
CA LYS A 201 -0.09 -11.68 -28.00
C LYS A 201 -0.42 -10.30 -28.58
N LEU A 202 0.61 -9.47 -28.75
CA LEU A 202 0.51 -8.07 -29.18
C LEU A 202 1.45 -7.82 -30.38
N PRO A 203 1.11 -8.35 -31.56
CA PRO A 203 1.95 -8.19 -32.77
C PRO A 203 2.22 -6.73 -33.14
N ASN A 204 1.23 -5.84 -32.93
CA ASN A 204 1.36 -4.41 -33.19
C ASN A 204 1.90 -3.63 -31.99
N GLY A 205 2.13 -4.29 -30.85
CA GLY A 205 2.77 -3.72 -29.65
C GLY A 205 1.88 -2.81 -28.83
N LEU A 206 2.46 -2.23 -27.76
CA LEU A 206 1.72 -1.37 -26.82
C LEU A 206 1.20 -0.08 -27.45
N GLY A 207 1.91 0.46 -28.46
CA GLY A 207 1.43 1.66 -29.18
C GLY A 207 0.06 1.46 -29.85
N TRP A 208 -0.18 0.26 -30.36
CA TRP A 208 -1.50 -0.11 -30.88
C TRP A 208 -2.56 -0.09 -29.77
N LEU A 209 -2.25 -0.69 -28.60
CA LEU A 209 -3.18 -0.72 -27.47
C LEU A 209 -3.53 0.69 -26.98
N VAL A 210 -2.50 1.55 -26.80
CA VAL A 210 -2.72 2.96 -26.44
C VAL A 210 -3.64 3.63 -27.43
N LYS A 211 -3.43 3.40 -28.74
CA LYS A 211 -4.32 3.96 -29.76
C LYS A 211 -5.75 3.46 -29.62
N GLN A 212 -5.98 2.18 -29.35
CA GLN A 212 -7.35 1.68 -29.11
C GLN A 212 -8.01 2.40 -27.91
N CYS A 213 -7.29 2.64 -26.84
CA CYS A 213 -7.82 3.35 -25.68
C CYS A 213 -8.10 4.84 -25.94
N THR A 214 -7.32 5.49 -26.82
CA THR A 214 -7.49 6.93 -27.11
C THR A 214 -8.51 7.21 -28.21
N ASP A 215 -8.81 6.23 -29.04
CA ASP A 215 -9.79 6.35 -30.13
C ASP A 215 -11.24 6.07 -29.64
N ASN A 216 -11.39 5.46 -28.45
CA ASN A 216 -12.67 5.12 -27.83
C ASN A 216 -12.91 5.93 -26.56
#